data_cb75b18093b99b7cc53ab42a16b24b83
#
_entry.id   cb75b18093b99b7cc53ab42a16b24b83
#
_cell.length_a   1.000
_cell.length_b   1.000
_cell.length_c   1.000
_cell.angle_alpha   90.00
_cell.angle_beta   90.00
_cell.angle_gamma   90.00
#
_symmetry.space_group_name_H-M   'P 1'
#
loop_
_entity.id
_entity.type
_entity.pdbx_description
1 polymer ?
#
loop_
_entity_poly.entity_id
_entity_poly.type
_entity_poly.pdbx_seq_one_letter_code
_entity_poly.pdbx_strand_id
1 'polypeptide(L)'
;MSASDTTTTVGFETITAAALEAWIANWLVRNADVPAADIKRDLEFFDYGLDSLHAVDLSGHLEELLGRPLSPSLAWEFPTISGLAAHLAAGGSGTQEDLDAS
;
A
#
# COMPACT_ATOMS: atom_id res chain seq x y z
N MET A 1 17.74 20.09 18.76
CA MET A 1 17.76 20.27 18.20
C MET A 1 17.23 20.01 17.24
N SER A 2 17.15 20.25 16.74
CA SER A 2 16.82 20.07 15.59
C SER A 2 16.48 18.73 15.27
N ALA A 3 16.78 17.87 16.01
CA ALA A 3 16.49 16.52 15.74
C ALA A 3 15.05 16.34 15.34
N SER A 4 14.20 16.98 16.02
CA SER A 4 12.83 16.75 15.74
C SER A 4 12.48 17.17 14.33
N ASP A 5 13.02 18.21 13.89
CA ASP A 5 12.67 18.64 12.58
C ASP A 5 13.13 17.66 11.60
N THR A 6 14.29 17.20 11.77
CA THR A 6 14.82 16.26 10.85
C THR A 6 13.93 15.05 10.80
N THR A 7 13.48 14.64 11.93
CA THR A 7 12.65 13.49 12.01
C THR A 7 11.41 13.67 11.21
N THR A 8 10.82 14.79 11.30
CA THR A 8 9.60 15.04 10.58
C THR A 8 9.81 14.94 9.10
N THR A 9 10.84 15.52 8.61
CA THR A 9 11.10 15.51 7.22
C THR A 9 11.34 14.11 6.72
N VAL A 10 12.07 13.38 7.48
CA VAL A 10 12.37 12.04 7.08
C VAL A 10 11.11 11.22 7.01
N GLY A 11 10.25 11.38 7.95
CA GLY A 11 9.03 10.63 7.96
C GLY A 11 8.23 10.82 6.71
N PHE A 12 8.39 11.95 6.07
CA PHE A 12 7.69 12.21 4.89
C PHE A 12 8.20 11.40 3.77
N GLU A 13 9.43 11.28 3.60
CA GLU A 13 9.99 10.61 2.48
C GLU A 13 10.14 9.15 2.70
N THR A 14 10.21 8.71 3.93
CA THR A 14 10.51 7.33 4.18
C THR A 14 9.41 6.67 4.95
N ILE A 15 8.38 6.28 4.29
CA ILE A 15 7.34 5.57 4.98
C ILE A 15 7.78 4.12 5.09
N THR A 16 7.66 3.54 6.26
CA THR A 16 8.17 2.19 6.49
C THR A 16 7.16 1.15 6.07
N ALA A 17 7.64 -0.07 5.85
CA ALA A 17 6.74 -1.18 5.53
C ALA A 17 5.73 -1.39 6.66
N ALA A 18 6.17 -1.27 7.91
CA ALA A 18 5.25 -1.45 9.03
C ALA A 18 4.15 -0.41 9.03
N ALA A 19 4.48 0.83 8.72
CA ALA A 19 3.47 1.88 8.65
C ALA A 19 2.51 1.64 7.51
N LEU A 20 3.01 1.16 6.38
CA LEU A 20 2.17 0.84 5.25
C LEU A 20 1.26 -0.35 5.54
N GLU A 21 1.77 -1.35 6.23
CA GLU A 21 0.93 -2.49 6.62
C GLU A 21 -0.24 -2.02 7.48
N ALA A 22 0.04 -1.14 8.42
CA ALA A 22 -1.01 -0.64 9.30
C ALA A 22 -2.01 0.20 8.50
N TRP A 23 -1.53 0.99 7.57
CA TRP A 23 -2.41 1.81 6.75
C TRP A 23 -3.32 0.95 5.88
N ILE A 24 -2.74 -0.08 5.26
CA ILE A 24 -3.51 -0.97 4.39
C ILE A 24 -4.54 -1.75 5.21
N ALA A 25 -4.14 -2.24 6.38
CA ALA A 25 -5.07 -2.95 7.25
C ALA A 25 -6.26 -2.06 7.62
N ASN A 26 -5.97 -0.82 7.96
CA ASN A 26 -7.01 0.12 8.31
C ASN A 26 -7.90 0.42 7.11
N TRP A 27 -7.32 0.51 5.94
CA TRP A 27 -8.08 0.74 4.72
C TRP A 27 -9.06 -0.40 4.48
N LEU A 28 -8.61 -1.64 4.70
CA LEU A 28 -9.49 -2.80 4.52
C LEU A 28 -10.68 -2.74 5.46
N VAL A 29 -10.44 -2.36 6.70
CA VAL A 29 -11.52 -2.27 7.66
C VAL A 29 -12.52 -1.19 7.26
N ARG A 30 -12.03 -0.06 6.79
CA ARG A 30 -12.89 1.07 6.50
C ARG A 30 -13.56 1.01 5.14
N ASN A 31 -12.91 0.45 4.17
CA ASN A 31 -13.40 0.50 2.80
C ASN A 31 -13.87 -0.82 2.24
N ALA A 32 -13.44 -1.92 2.82
CA ALA A 32 -13.81 -3.24 2.32
C ALA A 32 -14.58 -4.05 3.36
N ASP A 33 -14.92 -3.43 4.48
CA ASP A 33 -15.71 -4.07 5.52
C ASP A 33 -15.07 -5.34 6.08
N VAL A 34 -13.77 -5.40 6.11
CA VAL A 34 -13.08 -6.55 6.68
C VAL A 34 -13.00 -6.35 8.19
N PRO A 35 -13.46 -7.30 8.99
CA PRO A 35 -13.35 -7.15 10.43
C PRO A 35 -11.89 -7.08 10.86
N ALA A 36 -11.58 -6.17 11.77
CA ALA A 36 -10.20 -5.99 12.20
C ALA A 36 -9.59 -7.28 12.71
N ALA A 37 -10.39 -8.13 13.35
CA ALA A 37 -9.89 -9.37 13.89
C ALA A 37 -9.48 -10.36 12.81
N ASP A 38 -9.96 -10.17 11.59
CA ASP A 38 -9.65 -11.07 10.49
C ASP A 38 -8.44 -10.65 9.69
N ILE A 39 -7.88 -9.50 9.98
CA ILE A 39 -6.75 -8.98 9.23
C ILE A 39 -5.50 -9.78 9.55
N LYS A 40 -4.87 -10.31 8.52
CA LYS A 40 -3.61 -11.02 8.66
C LYS A 40 -2.69 -10.56 7.55
N ARG A 41 -1.47 -10.26 7.90
CA ARG A 41 -0.56 -9.66 6.94
C ARG A 41 -0.17 -10.61 5.80
N ASP A 42 -0.35 -11.90 5.99
CA ASP A 42 0.01 -12.87 4.96
C ASP A 42 -1.16 -13.40 4.16
N LEU A 43 -2.36 -12.98 4.48
CA LEU A 43 -3.53 -13.44 3.76
C LEU A 43 -3.70 -12.60 2.50
N GLU A 44 -4.08 -13.22 1.41
CA GLU A 44 -4.24 -12.48 0.17
C GLU A 44 -5.46 -11.59 0.21
N PHE A 45 -5.39 -10.45 -0.44
CA PHE A 45 -6.51 -9.52 -0.47
C PHE A 45 -7.78 -10.17 -0.95
N PHE A 46 -7.67 -11.06 -1.93
CA PHE A 46 -8.86 -11.68 -2.49
C PHE A 46 -9.46 -12.74 -1.58
N ASP A 47 -8.73 -13.18 -0.57
CA ASP A 47 -9.27 -14.07 0.45
C ASP A 47 -10.17 -13.31 1.40
N TYR A 48 -10.08 -11.99 1.44
CA TYR A 48 -10.99 -11.17 2.24
C TYR A 48 -12.26 -10.84 1.45
N GLY A 49 -12.33 -11.25 0.20
CA GLY A 49 -13.48 -10.95 -0.61
C GLY A 49 -13.35 -9.66 -1.43
N LEU A 50 -12.17 -9.11 -1.53
CA LEU A 50 -11.97 -7.93 -2.36
C LEU A 50 -12.12 -8.30 -3.82
N ASP A 51 -12.73 -7.41 -4.59
CA ASP A 51 -12.84 -7.62 -6.03
C ASP A 51 -11.93 -6.63 -6.74
N SER A 52 -11.99 -6.61 -8.06
CA SER A 52 -11.09 -5.75 -8.82
C SER A 52 -11.36 -4.28 -8.58
N LEU A 53 -12.57 -3.93 -8.25
CA LEU A 53 -12.87 -2.54 -7.96
C LEU A 53 -12.17 -2.10 -6.68
N HIS A 54 -12.21 -2.93 -5.66
CA HIS A 54 -11.49 -2.63 -4.43
C HIS A 54 -9.98 -2.55 -4.69
N ALA A 55 -9.47 -3.39 -5.55
CA ALA A 55 -8.04 -3.40 -5.84
C ALA A 55 -7.62 -2.09 -6.49
N VAL A 56 -8.41 -1.60 -7.42
CA VAL A 56 -8.11 -0.33 -8.10
C VAL A 56 -8.24 0.83 -7.11
N ASP A 57 -9.26 0.80 -6.26
CA ASP A 57 -9.44 1.82 -5.25
C ASP A 57 -8.26 1.87 -4.30
N LEU A 58 -7.79 0.73 -3.86
CA LEU A 58 -6.66 0.68 -2.96
C LEU A 58 -5.44 1.33 -3.61
N SER A 59 -5.18 1.01 -4.87
CA SER A 59 -4.06 1.61 -5.58
C SER A 59 -4.21 3.12 -5.65
N GLY A 60 -5.40 3.60 -5.93
CA GLY A 60 -5.64 5.04 -6.02
C GLY A 60 -5.40 5.75 -4.70
N HIS A 61 -5.86 5.16 -3.61
CA HIS A 61 -5.65 5.77 -2.31
C HIS A 61 -4.18 5.72 -1.89
N LEU A 62 -3.48 4.65 -2.27
CA LEU A 62 -2.04 4.58 -2.00
C LEU A 62 -1.29 5.63 -2.81
N GLU A 63 -1.74 5.91 -4.02
CA GLU A 63 -1.13 6.99 -4.81
C GLU A 63 -1.22 8.31 -4.06
N GLU A 64 -2.36 8.58 -3.48
CA GLU A 64 -2.54 9.81 -2.72
C GLU A 64 -1.65 9.83 -1.50
N LEU A 65 -1.56 8.71 -0.81
CA LEU A 65 -0.76 8.65 0.39
C LEU A 65 0.72 8.85 0.08
N LEU A 66 1.21 8.21 -0.96
CA LEU A 66 2.63 8.26 -1.28
C LEU A 66 3.02 9.41 -2.18
N GLY A 67 2.06 10.07 -2.78
CA GLY A 67 2.32 11.21 -3.64
C GLY A 67 3.00 10.85 -4.95
N ARG A 68 2.79 9.65 -5.45
CA ARG A 68 3.37 9.25 -6.72
C ARG A 68 2.47 8.24 -7.41
N PRO A 69 2.59 8.12 -8.73
CA PRO A 69 1.73 7.20 -9.46
C PRO A 69 2.05 5.74 -9.14
N LEU A 70 1.02 4.93 -9.08
CA LEU A 70 1.17 3.51 -8.82
C LEU A 70 0.33 2.75 -9.83
N SER A 71 0.75 1.52 -10.11
CA SER A 71 0.00 0.68 -11.02
C SER A 71 -1.35 0.29 -10.42
N PRO A 72 -2.42 0.36 -11.18
CA PRO A 72 -3.72 -0.10 -10.66
C PRO A 72 -3.76 -1.61 -10.43
N SER A 73 -2.78 -2.35 -10.90
CA SER A 73 -2.74 -3.79 -10.67
C SER A 73 -1.87 -4.19 -9.49
N LEU A 74 -1.52 -3.25 -8.63
CA LEU A 74 -0.64 -3.55 -7.49
C LEU A 74 -1.14 -4.70 -6.63
N ALA A 75 -2.43 -4.72 -6.35
CA ALA A 75 -2.96 -5.76 -5.47
C ALA A 75 -2.92 -7.15 -6.13
N TRP A 76 -2.84 -7.19 -7.45
CA TRP A 76 -2.70 -8.46 -8.15
C TRP A 76 -1.26 -8.92 -8.13
N GLU A 77 -0.34 -7.98 -8.24
CA GLU A 77 1.07 -8.30 -8.29
C GLU A 77 1.62 -8.62 -6.91
N PHE A 78 1.09 -7.97 -5.90
CA PHE A 78 1.52 -8.15 -4.51
C PHE A 78 0.27 -8.35 -3.68
N PRO A 79 -0.27 -9.55 -3.67
CA PRO A 79 -1.61 -9.78 -3.13
C PRO A 79 -1.75 -9.84 -1.61
N THR A 80 -0.67 -9.65 -0.87
CA THR A 80 -0.77 -9.66 0.60
C THR A 80 -0.37 -8.31 1.15
N ILE A 81 -0.82 -8.01 2.36
CA ILE A 81 -0.47 -6.76 3.03
C ILE A 81 1.04 -6.66 3.16
N SER A 82 1.69 -7.73 3.64
CA SER A 82 3.12 -7.67 3.87
C SER A 82 3.89 -7.51 2.56
N GLY A 83 3.49 -8.21 1.52
CA GLY A 83 4.18 -8.13 0.25
C GLY A 83 4.02 -6.76 -0.40
N LEU A 84 2.81 -6.24 -0.39
CA LEU A 84 2.55 -4.94 -0.98
C LEU A 84 3.27 -3.84 -0.20
N ALA A 85 3.20 -3.89 1.11
CA ALA A 85 3.86 -2.88 1.93
C ALA A 85 5.38 -2.89 1.72
N ALA A 86 5.97 -4.07 1.64
CA ALA A 86 7.41 -4.17 1.42
C ALA A 86 7.80 -3.61 0.05
N HIS A 87 7.01 -3.91 -0.97
CA HIS A 87 7.29 -3.41 -2.31
C HIS A 87 7.23 -1.88 -2.36
N LEU A 88 6.20 -1.33 -1.75
CA LEU A 88 6.02 0.13 -1.77
C LEU A 88 7.07 0.83 -0.91
N ALA A 89 7.42 0.24 0.22
CA ALA A 89 8.43 0.84 1.08
C ALA A 89 9.80 0.86 0.41
N ALA A 90 10.02 -0.07 -0.50
CA ALA A 90 11.27 -0.12 -1.26
C ALA A 90 11.24 0.81 -2.48
N GLY A 91 10.17 1.54 -2.66
CA GLY A 91 10.07 2.46 -3.77
C GLY A 91 9.37 1.92 -4.98
N GLY A 92 8.78 0.73 -4.90
CA GLY A 92 8.13 0.11 -6.04
C GLY A 92 6.82 0.79 -6.38
N SER A 93 6.41 0.68 -7.62
CA SER A 93 5.18 1.27 -8.12
C SER A 93 4.32 0.28 -8.86
N GLY A 94 4.72 -0.97 -8.90
CA GLY A 94 4.02 -1.97 -9.69
C GLY A 94 4.50 -1.93 -11.13
N THR A 95 3.81 -2.64 -11.95
CA THR A 95 4.21 -2.75 -13.35
C THR A 95 3.64 -1.61 -14.15
N GLN A 96 4.40 -0.59 -14.35
CA GLN A 96 3.91 0.42 -15.22
C GLN A 96 4.90 0.83 -16.21
N GLU A 97 6.04 0.54 -15.96
CA GLU A 97 7.00 1.05 -16.81
C GLU A 97 7.02 0.42 -18.07
N ASP A 98 6.52 -0.63 -18.18
CA ASP A 98 6.51 -1.25 -19.43
C ASP A 98 6.22 -0.20 -20.40
N LEU A 99 5.54 0.64 -20.00
CA LEU A 99 5.18 1.58 -20.84
C LEU A 99 6.35 2.30 -21.25
N ASP A 100 6.95 2.70 -20.48
CA ASP A 100 7.95 3.50 -20.85
C ASP A 100 8.93 2.82 -21.44
N ALA A 101 8.98 1.85 -21.12
CA ALA A 101 9.97 1.13 -21.65
C ALA A 101 10.05 1.57 -22.98
N SER A 102 9.27 1.79 -23.14
CA SER A 102 9.33 2.19 -24.21
C SER A 102 10.12 2.92 -24.61
#